data_9db0fdd3623094afd7fc460c54952a86
#
_entry.id   9db0fdd3623094afd7fc460c54952a86
#
_cell.length_a   1.000
_cell.length_b   1.000
_cell.length_c   1.000
_cell.angle_alpha   90.00
_cell.angle_beta   90.00
_cell.angle_gamma   90.00
#
_symmetry.space_group_name_H-M   'P 1'
#
loop_
_entity.id
_entity.type
_entity.pdbx_description
1 polymer ?
#
loop_
_entity_poly.entity_id
_entity_poly.type
_entity_poly.pdbx_seq_one_letter_code
_entity_poly.pdbx_strand_id
1 'polypeptide(L)'
;MRPLTAFALAALLALPAFAHADPPKPKLSSTQCGLSTGYNVLVDGGGVWLYRDAGAPKEIFFHDGELSIDREVQDISAADAQRLRRLEAESRVLMPQVAGLARETVDITFDSLAAAVEAITGSKRKARRLDDFRKDTMAHVDRTIGTGRWDQDVFGEEFEARVEAAAESMASSIGRSVLWAVFTPGGADRLERRAEKMEAEIEQRLEARIAALETRAEVMCTQVAAMRTLQDALDYRYDGKPLRLLEAAERPVRDDAAQGDAIPVAANPD
;
A
#
# COMPACT_ATOMS: atom_id res chain seq x y z
N MET A 1 35.46 49.32 27.84
CA MET A 1 35.50 48.07 27.10
C MET A 1 34.41 47.13 27.67
N ARG A 2 33.27 47.09 27.02
CA ARG A 2 32.13 46.24 27.42
C ARG A 2 32.04 45.10 26.44
N PRO A 3 31.91 43.84 26.84
CA PRO A 3 31.69 42.73 25.91
C PRO A 3 30.19 42.58 25.59
N LEU A 4 29.84 42.87 24.36
CA LEU A 4 28.56 42.60 23.73
C LEU A 4 28.76 41.34 22.86
N THR A 5 28.62 40.14 23.44
CA THR A 5 28.50 38.91 22.66
C THR A 5 28.01 37.78 23.56
N ALA A 6 26.69 37.57 23.62
CA ALA A 6 26.08 36.31 24.06
C ALA A 6 24.54 36.38 24.07
N PHE A 7 23.88 36.73 22.95
CA PHE A 7 22.41 36.61 22.84
C PHE A 7 21.98 36.39 21.39
N ALA A 8 22.43 35.34 20.76
CA ALA A 8 21.99 35.02 19.39
C ALA A 8 21.93 33.52 19.10
N LEU A 9 21.73 32.66 20.09
CA LEU A 9 21.71 31.20 19.81
C LEU A 9 20.54 30.43 20.47
N ALA A 10 19.50 31.10 20.93
CA ALA A 10 18.37 30.44 21.61
C ALA A 10 17.03 30.54 20.87
N ALA A 11 16.99 31.07 19.63
CA ALA A 11 15.75 31.27 18.89
C ALA A 11 15.47 30.17 17.80
N LEU A 12 16.25 29.11 17.77
CA LEU A 12 16.17 28.10 16.69
C LEU A 12 15.41 26.82 17.06
N LEU A 13 14.76 26.76 18.24
CA LEU A 13 14.10 25.52 18.73
C LEU A 13 12.58 25.64 18.94
N ALA A 14 11.95 26.70 18.45
CA ALA A 14 10.49 26.81 18.44
C ALA A 14 9.96 26.81 16.99
N LEU A 15 10.30 25.78 16.23
CA LEU A 15 9.48 25.42 15.07
C LEU A 15 8.20 24.83 15.65
N PRO A 16 7.00 25.40 15.37
CA PRO A 16 5.77 24.73 15.73
C PRO A 16 5.84 23.34 15.07
N ALA A 17 5.67 22.30 15.87
CA ALA A 17 5.42 20.97 15.36
C ALA A 17 4.16 21.11 14.51
N PHE A 18 4.32 21.24 13.19
CA PHE A 18 3.22 21.07 12.28
C PHE A 18 2.71 19.68 12.57
N ALA A 19 1.54 19.60 13.19
CA ALA A 19 0.82 18.35 13.32
C ALA A 19 0.67 17.82 11.89
N HIS A 20 1.48 16.84 11.56
CA HIS A 20 1.40 16.16 10.28
C HIS A 20 0.11 15.34 10.35
N ALA A 21 -0.99 15.92 9.90
CA ALA A 21 -2.09 15.12 9.44
C ALA A 21 -1.54 14.35 8.24
N ASP A 22 -1.24 13.08 8.44
CA ASP A 22 -0.89 12.20 7.33
C ASP A 22 -2.01 12.29 6.30
N PRO A 23 -1.67 12.46 5.00
CA PRO A 23 -2.70 12.47 3.97
C PRO A 23 -3.53 11.20 4.08
N PRO A 24 -4.85 11.27 3.87
CA PRO A 24 -5.72 10.12 3.96
C PRO A 24 -5.20 9.02 3.03
N LYS A 25 -4.76 7.92 3.62
CA LYS A 25 -4.27 6.74 2.89
C LYS A 25 -5.39 5.72 2.84
N PRO A 26 -5.73 5.16 1.67
CA PRO A 26 -6.70 4.08 1.60
C PRO A 26 -6.19 2.90 2.45
N LYS A 27 -7.05 2.40 3.34
CA LYS A 27 -6.74 1.26 4.22
C LYS A 27 -6.87 -0.05 3.44
N LEU A 28 -6.00 -0.25 2.44
CA LEU A 28 -5.97 -1.44 1.62
C LEU A 28 -4.79 -2.31 2.04
N SER A 29 -5.08 -3.41 2.70
CA SER A 29 -4.07 -4.40 3.03
C SER A 29 -4.68 -5.80 3.01
N SER A 30 -3.86 -6.82 2.78
CA SER A 30 -4.24 -8.22 2.92
C SER A 30 -4.82 -8.51 4.31
N THR A 31 -4.38 -7.75 5.33
CA THR A 31 -4.92 -7.80 6.69
C THR A 31 -6.38 -7.36 6.79
N GLN A 32 -6.88 -6.52 5.87
CA GLN A 32 -8.29 -6.11 5.83
C GLN A 32 -9.21 -7.28 5.49
N CYS A 33 -8.82 -8.14 4.54
CA CYS A 33 -9.58 -9.35 4.21
C CYS A 33 -9.32 -10.50 5.21
N GLY A 34 -8.33 -10.39 6.09
CA GLY A 34 -7.93 -11.45 7.00
C GLY A 34 -7.40 -12.71 6.30
N LEU A 35 -7.06 -12.61 5.01
CA LEU A 35 -6.57 -13.71 4.19
C LEU A 35 -5.33 -13.28 3.40
N SER A 36 -4.39 -14.21 3.24
CA SER A 36 -3.15 -14.05 2.48
C SER A 36 -2.83 -15.32 1.70
N THR A 37 -1.86 -15.25 0.81
CA THR A 37 -1.23 -16.41 0.21
C THR A 37 0.27 -16.32 0.38
N GLY A 38 0.92 -17.43 0.69
CA GLY A 38 2.39 -17.54 0.73
C GLY A 38 3.00 -17.86 -0.63
N TYR A 39 2.24 -17.77 -1.72
CA TYR A 39 2.68 -18.07 -3.08
C TYR A 39 2.73 -16.80 -3.92
N ASN A 40 3.66 -16.77 -4.87
CA ASN A 40 3.50 -15.97 -6.08
C ASN A 40 2.37 -16.57 -6.91
N VAL A 41 1.60 -15.75 -7.58
CA VAL A 41 0.40 -16.17 -8.31
C VAL A 41 0.49 -15.68 -9.75
N LEU A 42 0.22 -16.57 -10.71
CA LEU A 42 -0.03 -16.23 -12.10
C LEU A 42 -1.38 -16.79 -12.52
N VAL A 43 -2.23 -15.92 -13.04
CA VAL A 43 -3.55 -16.28 -13.57
C VAL A 43 -3.64 -15.79 -15.03
N ASP A 44 -3.75 -16.71 -15.95
CA ASP A 44 -3.86 -16.40 -17.37
C ASP A 44 -4.85 -17.33 -18.10
N GLY A 45 -4.79 -17.36 -19.43
CA GLY A 45 -5.58 -18.27 -20.25
C GLY A 45 -5.25 -19.76 -20.05
N GLY A 46 -4.03 -20.06 -19.58
CA GLY A 46 -3.56 -21.42 -19.34
C GLY A 46 -3.94 -22.01 -17.99
N GLY A 47 -4.39 -21.19 -17.04
CA GLY A 47 -4.80 -21.66 -15.71
C GLY A 47 -4.37 -20.75 -14.56
N VAL A 48 -4.29 -21.34 -13.37
CA VAL A 48 -3.80 -20.70 -12.15
C VAL A 48 -2.54 -21.40 -11.69
N TRP A 49 -1.49 -20.65 -11.56
CA TRP A 49 -0.18 -21.09 -11.13
C TRP A 49 0.20 -20.40 -9.82
N LEU A 50 0.45 -21.21 -8.79
CA LEU A 50 0.96 -20.74 -7.50
C LEU A 50 2.35 -21.33 -7.30
N TYR A 51 3.35 -20.50 -7.03
CA TYR A 51 4.73 -20.96 -6.88
C TYR A 51 5.46 -20.18 -5.77
N ARG A 52 6.45 -20.83 -5.16
CA ARG A 52 7.27 -20.23 -4.10
C ARG A 52 8.66 -20.90 -4.05
N ASP A 53 9.65 -20.17 -3.56
CA ASP A 53 11.01 -20.64 -3.47
C ASP A 53 11.25 -21.58 -2.28
N ALA A 54 10.55 -21.35 -1.17
CA ALA A 54 10.68 -22.10 0.07
C ALA A 54 9.35 -22.74 0.51
N GLY A 55 9.48 -23.89 1.20
CA GLY A 55 8.32 -24.65 1.67
C GLY A 55 7.87 -25.75 0.70
N ALA A 56 6.83 -26.48 1.08
CA ALA A 56 6.23 -27.54 0.28
C ALA A 56 4.69 -27.42 0.32
N PRO A 57 3.99 -27.67 -0.80
CA PRO A 57 4.56 -27.85 -2.12
C PRO A 57 5.18 -26.53 -2.65
N LYS A 58 6.13 -26.63 -3.59
CA LYS A 58 6.73 -25.45 -4.25
C LYS A 58 5.87 -24.89 -5.36
N GLU A 59 5.13 -25.76 -6.01
CA GLU A 59 4.32 -25.42 -7.18
C GLU A 59 2.96 -26.08 -7.10
N ILE A 60 1.91 -25.31 -7.31
CA ILE A 60 0.54 -25.78 -7.43
C ILE A 60 -0.01 -25.17 -8.73
N PHE A 61 -0.46 -26.03 -9.62
CA PHE A 61 -1.07 -25.60 -10.87
C PHE A 61 -2.43 -26.26 -11.03
N PHE A 62 -3.42 -25.51 -11.44
CA PHE A 62 -4.71 -26.10 -11.82
C PHE A 62 -5.32 -25.39 -13.03
N HIS A 63 -5.89 -26.19 -13.90
CA HIS A 63 -6.56 -25.74 -15.12
C HIS A 63 -7.66 -26.74 -15.50
N ASP A 64 -8.82 -26.21 -15.86
CA ASP A 64 -10.00 -27.00 -16.28
C ASP A 64 -10.33 -28.20 -15.38
N GLY A 65 -10.04 -28.08 -14.09
CA GLY A 65 -10.28 -29.09 -13.07
C GLY A 65 -9.21 -30.15 -12.95
N GLU A 66 -8.12 -30.07 -13.67
CA GLU A 66 -6.90 -30.84 -13.41
C GLU A 66 -6.06 -30.14 -12.34
N LEU A 67 -5.38 -30.93 -11.52
CA LEU A 67 -4.46 -30.45 -10.49
C LEU A 67 -3.06 -31.04 -10.71
N SER A 68 -2.04 -30.20 -10.69
CA SER A 68 -0.65 -30.61 -10.66
C SER A 68 0.03 -30.01 -9.43
N ILE A 69 0.82 -30.81 -8.72
CA ILE A 69 1.63 -30.42 -7.57
C ILE A 69 3.08 -30.77 -7.89
N ASP A 70 3.98 -29.80 -7.77
CA ASP A 70 5.41 -29.96 -8.07
C ASP A 70 5.65 -30.65 -9.43
N ARG A 71 4.80 -30.30 -10.45
CA ARG A 71 4.78 -30.81 -11.84
C ARG A 71 4.29 -32.25 -12.00
N GLU A 72 3.69 -32.84 -10.97
CA GLU A 72 3.06 -34.13 -11.04
C GLU A 72 1.54 -33.98 -11.02
N VAL A 73 0.88 -34.55 -12.03
CA VAL A 73 -0.59 -34.56 -12.10
C VAL A 73 -1.14 -35.42 -10.99
N GLN A 74 -2.13 -34.91 -10.28
CA GLN A 74 -2.74 -35.55 -9.13
C GLN A 74 -4.07 -36.19 -9.53
N ASP A 75 -4.33 -37.39 -9.00
CA ASP A 75 -5.64 -38.03 -9.08
C ASP A 75 -6.58 -37.38 -8.05
N ILE A 76 -7.62 -36.72 -8.52
CA ILE A 76 -8.58 -36.00 -7.69
C ILE A 76 -10.02 -36.43 -7.98
N SER A 77 -10.90 -36.22 -7.03
CA SER A 77 -12.31 -36.50 -7.20
C SER A 77 -12.97 -35.59 -8.23
N ALA A 78 -14.04 -36.02 -8.88
CA ALA A 78 -14.83 -35.19 -9.78
C ALA A 78 -15.39 -33.94 -9.04
N ALA A 79 -15.65 -34.06 -7.74
CA ALA A 79 -16.08 -32.94 -6.90
C ALA A 79 -14.96 -31.91 -6.72
N ASP A 80 -13.72 -32.34 -6.49
CA ASP A 80 -12.57 -31.44 -6.41
C ASP A 80 -12.24 -30.81 -7.75
N ALA A 81 -12.32 -31.56 -8.84
CA ALA A 81 -12.18 -31.00 -10.19
C ALA A 81 -13.17 -29.84 -10.45
N GLN A 82 -14.43 -29.99 -9.99
CA GLN A 82 -15.42 -28.91 -10.11
C GLN A 82 -15.09 -27.71 -9.21
N ARG A 83 -14.58 -27.94 -7.99
CA ARG A 83 -14.15 -26.87 -7.07
C ARG A 83 -12.98 -26.07 -7.65
N LEU A 84 -12.00 -26.78 -8.26
CA LEU A 84 -10.85 -26.16 -8.92
C LEU A 84 -11.24 -25.32 -10.12
N ARG A 85 -12.18 -25.80 -10.98
CA ARG A 85 -12.73 -24.96 -12.07
C ARG A 85 -13.38 -23.67 -11.55
N ARG A 86 -14.09 -23.75 -10.43
CA ARG A 86 -14.66 -22.55 -9.79
C ARG A 86 -13.58 -21.63 -9.25
N LEU A 87 -12.56 -22.16 -8.55
CA LEU A 87 -11.43 -21.38 -8.06
C LEU A 87 -10.70 -20.67 -9.20
N GLU A 88 -10.49 -21.36 -10.33
CA GLU A 88 -9.90 -20.78 -11.52
C GLU A 88 -10.75 -19.64 -12.11
N ALA A 89 -12.06 -19.85 -12.24
CA ALA A 89 -12.97 -18.84 -12.73
C ALA A 89 -13.00 -17.61 -11.84
N GLU A 90 -13.07 -17.80 -10.51
CA GLU A 90 -13.01 -16.69 -9.53
C GLU A 90 -11.67 -15.96 -9.57
N SER A 91 -10.56 -16.67 -9.71
CA SER A 91 -9.22 -16.06 -9.84
C SER A 91 -9.12 -15.19 -11.09
N ARG A 92 -9.67 -15.64 -12.22
CA ARG A 92 -9.70 -14.86 -13.47
C ARG A 92 -10.55 -13.60 -13.37
N VAL A 93 -11.60 -13.61 -12.56
CA VAL A 93 -12.42 -12.42 -12.28
C VAL A 93 -11.72 -11.50 -11.30
N LEU A 94 -11.05 -12.05 -10.29
CA LEU A 94 -10.40 -11.29 -9.21
C LEU A 94 -9.18 -10.49 -9.70
N MET A 95 -8.28 -11.11 -10.50
CA MET A 95 -7.01 -10.46 -10.88
C MET A 95 -7.17 -9.12 -11.61
N PRO A 96 -8.08 -8.95 -12.60
CA PRO A 96 -8.33 -7.63 -13.18
C PRO A 96 -8.87 -6.60 -12.20
N GLN A 97 -9.64 -7.03 -11.19
CA GLN A 97 -10.16 -6.14 -10.14
C GLN A 97 -9.02 -5.66 -9.24
N VAL A 98 -8.10 -6.58 -8.85
CA VAL A 98 -6.89 -6.23 -8.09
C VAL A 98 -6.03 -5.22 -8.86
N ALA A 99 -5.82 -5.45 -10.16
CA ALA A 99 -5.09 -4.52 -11.02
C ALA A 99 -5.77 -3.14 -11.10
N GLY A 100 -7.10 -3.12 -11.22
CA GLY A 100 -7.89 -1.88 -11.20
C GLY A 100 -7.77 -1.13 -9.88
N LEU A 101 -7.82 -1.85 -8.76
CA LEU A 101 -7.65 -1.29 -7.43
C LEU A 101 -6.23 -0.70 -7.24
N ALA A 102 -5.19 -1.43 -7.69
CA ALA A 102 -3.81 -0.97 -7.62
C ALA A 102 -3.60 0.33 -8.43
N ARG A 103 -4.14 0.41 -9.65
CA ARG A 103 -4.08 1.64 -10.47
C ARG A 103 -4.74 2.82 -9.79
N GLU A 104 -5.93 2.64 -9.25
CA GLU A 104 -6.66 3.70 -8.54
C GLU A 104 -5.91 4.16 -7.29
N THR A 105 -5.30 3.22 -6.55
CA THR A 105 -4.45 3.53 -5.38
C THR A 105 -3.26 4.39 -5.80
N VAL A 106 -2.57 4.04 -6.88
CA VAL A 106 -1.47 4.84 -7.46
C VAL A 106 -1.97 6.25 -7.79
N ASP A 107 -3.09 6.36 -8.49
CA ASP A 107 -3.65 7.66 -8.87
C ASP A 107 -3.98 8.54 -7.66
N ILE A 108 -4.67 8.00 -6.65
CA ILE A 108 -5.01 8.73 -5.42
C ILE A 108 -3.74 9.17 -4.68
N THR A 109 -2.74 8.29 -4.57
CA THR A 109 -1.48 8.59 -3.89
C THR A 109 -0.74 9.74 -4.57
N PHE A 110 -0.60 9.69 -5.90
CA PHE A 110 0.11 10.74 -6.63
C PHE A 110 -0.68 12.05 -6.70
N ASP A 111 -2.00 12.03 -6.75
CA ASP A 111 -2.83 13.23 -6.65
C ASP A 111 -2.64 13.90 -5.28
N SER A 112 -2.60 13.14 -4.19
CA SER A 112 -2.33 13.63 -2.83
C SER A 112 -0.94 14.23 -2.71
N LEU A 113 0.09 13.52 -3.22
CA LEU A 113 1.47 14.01 -3.22
C LEU A 113 1.64 15.29 -4.04
N ALA A 114 1.02 15.36 -5.22
CA ALA A 114 1.07 16.54 -6.08
C ALA A 114 0.45 17.75 -5.40
N ALA A 115 -0.70 17.57 -4.76
CA ALA A 115 -1.36 18.64 -3.99
C ALA A 115 -0.49 19.10 -2.82
N ALA A 116 0.13 18.17 -2.07
CA ALA A 116 1.05 18.50 -0.98
C ALA A 116 2.26 19.31 -1.47
N VAL A 117 2.90 18.87 -2.56
CA VAL A 117 4.04 19.60 -3.17
C VAL A 117 3.62 20.99 -3.65
N GLU A 118 2.43 21.11 -4.26
CA GLU A 118 1.90 22.41 -4.69
C GLU A 118 1.66 23.35 -3.50
N ALA A 119 1.05 22.86 -2.42
CA ALA A 119 0.80 23.65 -1.22
C ALA A 119 2.08 24.16 -0.58
N ILE A 120 3.06 23.26 -0.35
CA ILE A 120 4.33 23.60 0.28
C ILE A 120 5.15 24.55 -0.58
N THR A 121 5.21 24.32 -1.89
CA THR A 121 6.12 25.07 -2.79
C THR A 121 5.46 26.23 -3.49
N GLY A 122 4.12 26.29 -3.53
CA GLY A 122 3.34 27.23 -4.32
C GLY A 122 3.50 27.05 -5.84
N SER A 123 3.93 25.88 -6.31
CA SER A 123 4.33 25.66 -7.70
C SER A 123 3.77 24.37 -8.31
N LYS A 124 2.79 24.52 -9.19
CA LYS A 124 2.28 23.43 -10.03
C LYS A 124 3.36 22.76 -10.89
N ARG A 125 4.39 23.53 -11.30
CA ARG A 125 5.49 22.97 -12.09
C ARG A 125 6.33 21.98 -11.28
N LYS A 126 6.48 22.22 -9.97
CA LYS A 126 7.19 21.27 -9.08
C LYS A 126 6.35 20.01 -8.84
N ALA A 127 5.04 20.18 -8.64
CA ALA A 127 4.12 19.05 -8.52
C ALA A 127 4.14 18.14 -9.76
N ARG A 128 4.19 18.71 -10.96
CA ARG A 128 4.27 17.95 -12.22
C ARG A 128 5.54 17.11 -12.38
N ARG A 129 6.56 17.27 -11.56
CA ARG A 129 7.72 16.37 -11.56
C ARG A 129 7.38 14.96 -11.05
N LEU A 130 6.26 14.81 -10.37
CA LEU A 130 5.71 13.52 -9.96
C LEU A 130 5.09 12.73 -11.13
N ASP A 131 4.77 13.39 -12.25
CA ASP A 131 4.06 12.77 -13.37
C ASP A 131 4.86 11.62 -14.00
N ASP A 132 6.18 11.78 -14.13
CA ASP A 132 7.02 10.73 -14.69
C ASP A 132 7.09 9.52 -13.73
N PHE A 133 7.22 9.79 -12.44
CA PHE A 133 7.24 8.75 -11.44
C PHE A 133 5.88 8.02 -11.32
N ARG A 134 4.77 8.76 -11.42
CA ARG A 134 3.42 8.19 -11.53
C ARG A 134 3.32 7.25 -12.74
N LYS A 135 3.80 7.67 -13.91
CA LYS A 135 3.80 6.84 -15.12
C LYS A 135 4.62 5.56 -14.94
N ASP A 136 5.81 5.66 -14.33
CA ASP A 136 6.66 4.51 -14.10
C ASP A 136 6.03 3.52 -13.11
N THR A 137 5.39 4.02 -12.04
CA THR A 137 4.66 3.21 -11.07
C THR A 137 3.45 2.54 -11.71
N MET A 138 2.69 3.28 -12.52
CA MET A 138 1.55 2.75 -13.25
C MET A 138 1.98 1.66 -14.24
N ALA A 139 3.06 1.90 -14.99
CA ALA A 139 3.62 0.92 -15.91
C ALA A 139 4.16 -0.34 -15.18
N HIS A 140 4.65 -0.19 -13.93
CA HIS A 140 5.01 -1.33 -13.09
C HIS A 140 3.78 -2.17 -12.74
N VAL A 141 2.70 -1.55 -12.27
CA VAL A 141 1.42 -2.25 -12.00
C VAL A 141 0.90 -2.95 -13.25
N ASP A 142 0.96 -2.29 -14.41
CA ASP A 142 0.46 -2.88 -15.67
C ASP A 142 1.28 -4.09 -16.12
N ARG A 143 2.60 -4.07 -15.93
CA ARG A 143 3.49 -5.19 -16.30
C ARG A 143 3.47 -6.36 -15.31
N THR A 144 3.00 -6.14 -14.10
CA THR A 144 2.92 -7.15 -13.05
C THR A 144 1.47 -7.59 -12.86
N ILE A 145 0.76 -6.98 -11.94
CA ILE A 145 -0.62 -7.33 -11.58
C ILE A 145 -1.55 -7.24 -12.79
N GLY A 146 -1.31 -6.26 -13.68
CA GLY A 146 -2.10 -6.05 -14.91
C GLY A 146 -2.02 -7.21 -15.89
N THR A 147 -0.98 -8.03 -15.86
CA THR A 147 -0.82 -9.26 -16.65
C THR A 147 -1.31 -10.52 -15.94
N GLY A 148 -1.97 -10.39 -14.79
CA GLY A 148 -2.41 -11.51 -13.97
C GLY A 148 -1.33 -12.09 -13.06
N ARG A 149 -0.19 -11.40 -12.89
CA ARG A 149 0.95 -11.83 -12.10
C ARG A 149 1.01 -11.06 -10.77
N TRP A 150 0.98 -11.80 -9.68
CA TRP A 150 1.20 -11.30 -8.33
C TRP A 150 2.41 -11.98 -7.72
N ASP A 151 3.54 -11.30 -7.67
CA ASP A 151 4.72 -11.77 -6.94
C ASP A 151 4.70 -11.19 -5.52
N GLN A 152 5.23 -11.93 -4.53
CA GLN A 152 5.26 -11.51 -3.13
C GLN A 152 6.12 -10.24 -2.93
N ASP A 153 7.08 -10.04 -3.81
CA ASP A 153 8.01 -8.91 -3.84
C ASP A 153 7.67 -7.85 -4.90
N VAL A 154 6.43 -7.86 -5.44
CA VAL A 154 6.01 -6.92 -6.49
C VAL A 154 6.25 -5.46 -6.12
N PHE A 155 6.21 -5.13 -4.82
CA PHE A 155 6.57 -3.84 -4.23
C PHE A 155 7.80 -3.95 -3.31
N GLY A 156 8.71 -4.87 -3.57
CA GLY A 156 9.92 -5.14 -2.78
C GLY A 156 11.02 -4.11 -2.94
N GLU A 157 12.23 -4.47 -2.50
CA GLU A 157 13.39 -3.56 -2.37
C GLU A 157 13.67 -2.71 -3.62
N GLU A 158 13.54 -3.26 -4.82
CA GLU A 158 13.78 -2.52 -6.06
C GLU A 158 12.74 -1.42 -6.31
N PHE A 159 11.49 -1.67 -5.94
CA PHE A 159 10.43 -0.66 -6.00
C PHE A 159 10.65 0.40 -4.91
N GLU A 160 10.96 0.00 -3.69
CA GLU A 160 11.25 0.89 -2.56
C GLU A 160 12.43 1.81 -2.86
N ALA A 161 13.54 1.28 -3.41
CA ALA A 161 14.69 2.08 -3.80
C ALA A 161 14.33 3.16 -4.85
N ARG A 162 13.44 2.86 -5.79
CA ARG A 162 12.94 3.86 -6.76
C ARG A 162 12.08 4.93 -6.10
N VAL A 163 11.24 4.54 -5.14
CA VAL A 163 10.42 5.48 -4.35
C VAL A 163 11.33 6.41 -3.54
N GLU A 164 12.34 5.87 -2.88
CA GLU A 164 13.30 6.63 -2.10
C GLU A 164 14.09 7.63 -2.95
N ALA A 165 14.63 7.20 -4.09
CA ALA A 165 15.32 8.09 -5.03
C ALA A 165 14.43 9.25 -5.52
N ALA A 166 13.16 9.00 -5.77
CA ALA A 166 12.20 10.03 -6.13
C ALA A 166 11.93 11.00 -4.97
N ALA A 167 11.77 10.48 -3.76
CA ALA A 167 11.58 11.27 -2.55
C ALA A 167 12.79 12.20 -2.29
N GLU A 168 14.03 11.67 -2.39
CA GLU A 168 15.26 12.46 -2.26
C GLU A 168 15.35 13.58 -3.30
N SER A 169 15.05 13.28 -4.57
CA SER A 169 15.06 14.29 -5.64
C SER A 169 14.10 15.44 -5.37
N MET A 170 13.00 15.18 -4.67
CA MET A 170 12.00 16.19 -4.31
C MET A 170 12.33 16.90 -3.00
N ALA A 171 12.93 16.22 -2.02
CA ALA A 171 13.25 16.78 -0.70
C ALA A 171 14.10 18.04 -0.81
N SER A 172 15.10 18.07 -1.68
CA SER A 172 15.95 19.22 -1.93
C SER A 172 15.19 20.44 -2.47
N SER A 173 14.15 20.22 -3.27
CA SER A 173 13.33 21.26 -3.87
C SER A 173 12.27 21.80 -2.91
N ILE A 174 11.75 20.93 -2.04
CA ILE A 174 10.79 21.27 -0.97
C ILE A 174 11.51 22.06 0.11
N GLY A 175 12.66 21.57 0.61
CA GLY A 175 13.44 22.21 1.66
C GLY A 175 13.81 23.66 1.32
N ARG A 176 14.27 23.94 0.09
CA ARG A 176 14.54 25.31 -0.35
C ARG A 176 13.29 26.20 -0.37
N SER A 177 12.14 25.64 -0.69
CA SER A 177 10.89 26.41 -0.72
C SER A 177 10.38 26.76 0.68
N VAL A 178 10.52 25.83 1.63
CA VAL A 178 10.18 26.05 3.04
C VAL A 178 11.12 27.09 3.65
N LEU A 179 12.43 26.96 3.45
CA LEU A 179 13.40 27.96 3.90
C LEU A 179 13.06 29.35 3.37
N TRP A 180 12.80 29.48 2.08
CA TRP A 180 12.42 30.77 1.48
C TRP A 180 11.13 31.33 2.07
N ALA A 181 10.12 30.49 2.32
CA ALA A 181 8.87 30.91 2.95
C ALA A 181 9.11 31.44 4.38
N VAL A 182 9.92 30.76 5.18
CA VAL A 182 10.21 31.14 6.57
C VAL A 182 10.97 32.48 6.63
N PHE A 183 11.92 32.72 5.73
CA PHE A 183 12.73 33.94 5.74
C PHE A 183 12.10 35.14 4.98
N THR A 184 10.92 34.93 4.39
CA THR A 184 10.20 36.05 3.68
C THR A 184 9.14 36.62 4.60
N PRO A 185 8.98 37.95 4.73
CA PRO A 185 7.93 38.58 5.54
C PRO A 185 6.55 38.07 5.15
N GLY A 186 5.78 37.55 6.12
CA GLY A 186 4.46 36.92 5.92
C GLY A 186 4.49 35.62 5.12
N GLY A 187 5.66 34.99 4.98
CA GLY A 187 5.80 33.73 4.24
C GLY A 187 5.26 32.53 5.00
N ALA A 188 5.45 32.51 6.32
CA ALA A 188 4.89 31.49 7.21
C ALA A 188 3.35 31.48 7.13
N ASP A 189 2.71 32.64 7.27
CA ASP A 189 1.24 32.75 7.20
C ASP A 189 0.69 32.35 5.82
N ARG A 190 1.46 32.61 4.75
CA ARG A 190 1.06 32.16 3.40
C ARG A 190 1.17 30.66 3.25
N LEU A 191 2.18 30.04 3.87
CA LEU A 191 2.36 28.58 3.86
C LEU A 191 1.23 27.90 4.62
N GLU A 192 0.90 28.42 5.81
CA GLU A 192 -0.19 27.93 6.65
C GLU A 192 -1.54 27.98 5.92
N ARG A 193 -1.93 29.14 5.38
CA ARG A 193 -3.17 29.27 4.60
C ARG A 193 -3.23 28.37 3.37
N ARG A 194 -2.09 28.07 2.75
CA ARG A 194 -2.05 27.11 1.63
C ARG A 194 -2.21 25.67 2.11
N ALA A 195 -1.62 25.33 3.25
CA ALA A 195 -1.76 24.02 3.86
C ALA A 195 -3.22 23.75 4.25
N GLU A 196 -3.87 24.69 4.95
CA GLU A 196 -5.29 24.58 5.31
C GLU A 196 -6.21 24.45 4.09
N LYS A 197 -5.98 25.29 3.08
CA LYS A 197 -6.77 25.22 1.84
C LYS A 197 -6.56 23.90 1.10
N MET A 198 -5.34 23.41 1.08
CA MET A 198 -5.00 22.12 0.47
C MET A 198 -5.69 20.97 1.20
N GLU A 199 -5.64 20.97 2.54
CA GLU A 199 -6.27 19.94 3.36
C GLU A 199 -7.76 19.82 3.04
N ALA A 200 -8.49 20.95 3.03
CA ALA A 200 -9.90 20.98 2.66
C ALA A 200 -10.16 20.53 1.21
N GLU A 201 -9.32 20.92 0.25
CA GLU A 201 -9.47 20.52 -1.17
C GLU A 201 -9.14 19.04 -1.37
N ILE A 202 -8.13 18.49 -0.68
CA ILE A 202 -7.77 17.07 -0.73
C ILE A 202 -8.89 16.24 -0.11
N GLU A 203 -9.33 16.59 1.11
CA GLU A 203 -10.41 15.92 1.79
C GLU A 203 -11.64 15.84 0.89
N GLN A 204 -12.10 16.96 0.35
CA GLN A 204 -13.29 16.99 -0.50
C GLN A 204 -13.16 16.19 -1.81
N ARG A 205 -11.97 16.20 -2.46
CA ARG A 205 -11.76 15.54 -3.75
C ARG A 205 -11.45 14.06 -3.64
N LEU A 206 -10.71 13.66 -2.60
CA LEU A 206 -10.22 12.29 -2.46
C LEU A 206 -11.11 11.42 -1.58
N GLU A 207 -11.85 12.00 -0.64
CA GLU A 207 -12.70 11.24 0.27
C GLU A 207 -13.67 10.31 -0.47
N ALA A 208 -14.40 10.84 -1.47
CA ALA A 208 -15.33 10.03 -2.26
C ALA A 208 -14.63 8.92 -3.06
N ARG A 209 -13.41 9.20 -3.59
CA ARG A 209 -12.62 8.20 -4.32
C ARG A 209 -12.08 7.12 -3.39
N ILE A 210 -11.60 7.51 -2.20
CA ILE A 210 -11.11 6.58 -1.18
C ILE A 210 -12.26 5.69 -0.71
N ALA A 211 -13.43 6.26 -0.38
CA ALA A 211 -14.61 5.49 0.02
C ALA A 211 -15.07 4.49 -1.07
N ALA A 212 -15.06 4.91 -2.34
CA ALA A 212 -15.37 4.02 -3.45
C ALA A 212 -14.34 2.89 -3.62
N LEU A 213 -13.06 3.19 -3.37
CA LEU A 213 -11.97 2.21 -3.41
C LEU A 213 -12.12 1.19 -2.27
N GLU A 214 -12.41 1.65 -1.06
CA GLU A 214 -12.65 0.79 0.12
C GLU A 214 -13.86 -0.11 -0.09
N THR A 215 -14.97 0.41 -0.63
CA THR A 215 -16.15 -0.40 -0.97
C THR A 215 -15.81 -1.51 -1.97
N ARG A 216 -15.02 -1.21 -3.01
CA ARG A 216 -14.58 -2.24 -3.97
C ARG A 216 -13.66 -3.28 -3.32
N ALA A 217 -12.78 -2.85 -2.42
CA ALA A 217 -11.92 -3.76 -1.65
C ALA A 217 -12.76 -4.71 -0.77
N GLU A 218 -13.82 -4.25 -0.13
CA GLU A 218 -14.73 -5.09 0.66
C GLU A 218 -15.43 -6.14 -0.18
N VAL A 219 -15.88 -5.79 -1.39
CA VAL A 219 -16.46 -6.76 -2.33
C VAL A 219 -15.43 -7.82 -2.70
N MET A 220 -14.18 -7.42 -2.97
CA MET A 220 -13.10 -8.37 -3.27
C MET A 220 -12.78 -9.26 -2.07
N CYS A 221 -12.79 -8.74 -0.84
CA CYS A 221 -12.62 -9.55 0.37
C CYS A 221 -13.70 -10.63 0.49
N THR A 222 -14.95 -10.29 0.16
CA THR A 222 -16.05 -11.27 0.13
C THR A 222 -15.81 -12.37 -0.91
N GLN A 223 -15.31 -12.00 -2.10
CA GLN A 223 -14.96 -12.97 -3.15
C GLN A 223 -13.80 -13.88 -2.71
N VAL A 224 -12.74 -13.33 -2.12
CA VAL A 224 -11.61 -14.11 -1.61
C VAL A 224 -12.05 -15.05 -0.48
N ALA A 225 -12.98 -14.63 0.39
CA ALA A 225 -13.55 -15.49 1.43
C ALA A 225 -14.36 -16.66 0.83
N ALA A 226 -15.09 -16.43 -0.26
CA ALA A 226 -15.78 -17.50 -0.98
C ALA A 226 -14.79 -18.48 -1.63
N MET A 227 -13.69 -17.97 -2.20
CA MET A 227 -12.60 -18.82 -2.72
C MET A 227 -11.96 -19.67 -1.61
N ARG A 228 -11.78 -19.11 -0.40
CA ARG A 228 -11.32 -19.86 0.76
C ARG A 228 -12.27 -20.98 1.13
N THR A 229 -13.58 -20.75 1.07
CA THR A 229 -14.59 -21.78 1.32
C THR A 229 -14.50 -22.92 0.30
N LEU A 230 -14.27 -22.62 -0.98
CA LEU A 230 -14.03 -23.66 -2.01
C LEU A 230 -12.78 -24.46 -1.73
N GLN A 231 -11.68 -23.81 -1.34
CA GLN A 231 -10.44 -24.47 -0.93
C GLN A 231 -10.66 -25.42 0.26
N ASP A 232 -11.32 -24.92 1.32
CA ASP A 232 -11.53 -25.70 2.54
C ASP A 232 -12.43 -26.91 2.31
N ALA A 233 -13.25 -26.90 1.26
CA ALA A 233 -14.08 -28.02 0.82
C ALA A 233 -13.34 -29.06 -0.04
N LEU A 234 -12.07 -28.83 -0.43
CA LEU A 234 -11.29 -29.83 -1.19
C LEU A 234 -11.06 -31.08 -0.33
N ASP A 235 -11.36 -32.23 -0.91
CA ASP A 235 -11.08 -33.55 -0.30
C ASP A 235 -9.62 -33.96 -0.49
N TYR A 236 -8.95 -33.40 -1.53
CA TYR A 236 -7.55 -33.67 -1.82
C TYR A 236 -6.65 -33.25 -0.65
N ARG A 237 -5.65 -34.12 -0.38
CA ARG A 237 -4.65 -33.92 0.68
C ARG A 237 -3.24 -34.00 0.11
N TYR A 238 -2.43 -33.03 0.36
CA TYR A 238 -1.00 -33.04 0.08
C TYR A 238 -0.24 -33.48 1.34
N ASP A 239 0.52 -34.55 1.29
CA ASP A 239 1.18 -35.17 2.45
C ASP A 239 0.24 -35.39 3.64
N GLY A 240 -0.99 -35.81 3.38
CA GLY A 240 -2.01 -36.07 4.39
C GLY A 240 -2.65 -34.81 5.00
N LYS A 241 -2.25 -33.61 4.56
CA LYS A 241 -2.79 -32.31 5.02
C LYS A 241 -3.69 -31.68 3.99
N PRO A 242 -4.68 -30.84 4.39
CA PRO A 242 -5.46 -30.05 3.44
C PRO A 242 -4.56 -29.18 2.57
N LEU A 243 -4.83 -29.13 1.26
CA LEU A 243 -4.15 -28.23 0.34
C LEU A 243 -4.49 -26.79 0.70
N ARG A 244 -3.48 -25.93 0.90
CA ARG A 244 -3.63 -24.54 1.29
C ARG A 244 -3.12 -23.61 0.19
N LEU A 245 -4.02 -22.87 -0.43
CA LEU A 245 -3.75 -21.80 -1.41
C LEU A 245 -3.84 -20.43 -0.72
N LEU A 246 -4.81 -20.30 0.18
CA LEU A 246 -5.10 -19.13 0.99
C LEU A 246 -5.01 -19.50 2.47
N GLU A 247 -4.37 -18.64 3.25
CA GLU A 247 -4.18 -18.80 4.69
C GLU A 247 -4.78 -17.59 5.42
N ALA A 248 -5.01 -17.71 6.72
CA ALA A 248 -5.35 -16.56 7.53
C ALA A 248 -4.18 -15.57 7.54
N ALA A 249 -4.43 -14.32 7.23
CA ALA A 249 -3.39 -13.30 7.33
C ALA A 249 -2.97 -13.14 8.81
N GLU A 250 -1.67 -13.16 9.06
CA GLU A 250 -1.14 -12.80 10.37
C GLU A 250 -1.54 -11.35 10.65
N ARG A 251 -2.21 -11.13 11.78
CA ARG A 251 -2.46 -9.75 12.23
C ARG A 251 -1.10 -9.12 12.54
N PRO A 252 -0.78 -7.93 11.99
CA PRO A 252 0.40 -7.23 12.45
C PRO A 252 0.26 -7.07 13.98
N VAL A 253 1.27 -7.50 14.69
CA VAL A 253 1.39 -7.21 16.12
C VAL A 253 1.38 -5.68 16.20
N ARG A 254 0.31 -5.10 16.71
CA ARG A 254 0.33 -3.69 17.10
C ARG A 254 1.36 -3.60 18.22
N ASP A 255 2.45 -2.92 17.96
CA ASP A 255 3.32 -2.43 19.01
C ASP A 255 2.55 -1.35 19.79
N ASP A 256 1.62 -1.79 20.65
CA ASP A 256 0.93 -0.93 21.63
C ASP A 256 1.90 -0.46 22.75
N ALA A 257 3.20 -0.75 22.60
CA ALA A 257 4.25 -0.34 23.54
C ALA A 257 4.67 1.13 23.44
N ALA A 258 4.17 1.90 22.45
CA ALA A 258 4.55 3.30 22.26
C ALA A 258 3.56 4.32 22.88
N GLN A 259 2.57 3.89 23.67
CA GLN A 259 1.58 4.78 24.28
C GLN A 259 1.52 4.65 25.81
N GLY A 260 2.66 4.48 26.47
CA GLY A 260 2.74 4.24 27.91
C GLY A 260 3.80 5.02 28.67
N ASP A 261 4.20 6.23 28.25
CA ASP A 261 4.94 7.16 29.11
C ASP A 261 4.07 8.38 29.43
N ALA A 262 3.11 8.16 30.34
CA ALA A 262 2.50 9.25 31.10
C ALA A 262 3.60 9.85 31.98
N ILE A 263 4.03 11.07 31.65
CA ILE A 263 4.91 11.90 32.47
C ILE A 263 4.22 12.08 33.83
N PRO A 264 4.83 11.65 34.94
CA PRO A 264 4.26 11.93 36.25
C PRO A 264 4.34 13.43 36.52
N VAL A 265 3.19 14.07 36.65
CA VAL A 265 3.08 15.44 37.17
C VAL A 265 3.57 15.40 38.61
N ALA A 266 4.74 15.96 38.87
CA ALA A 266 5.25 16.17 40.20
C ALA A 266 4.30 17.10 40.97
N ALA A 267 3.65 16.56 41.99
CA ALA A 267 2.93 17.34 42.96
C ALA A 267 3.93 18.24 43.72
N ASN A 268 3.68 19.54 43.71
CA ASN A 268 4.40 20.51 44.47
C ASN A 268 3.86 20.45 45.91
N PRO A 269 4.69 20.22 46.96
CA PRO A 269 4.26 20.43 48.34
C PRO A 269 4.52 21.87 48.72
N ASP A 270 3.51 22.56 49.24
CA ASP A 270 3.43 23.79 50.02
C ASP A 270 4.54 24.83 49.96
#